data_44d291dfdf07f992c3d186d381fe055e
#
_entry.id   44d291dfdf07f992c3d186d381fe055e
#
_cell.length_a   1.000
_cell.length_b   1.000
_cell.length_c   1.000
_cell.angle_alpha   90.00
_cell.angle_beta   90.00
_cell.angle_gamma   90.00
#
_symmetry.space_group_name_H-M   'P 1'
#
loop_
_entity.id
_entity.type
_entity.pdbx_description
1 polymer ?
#
loop_
_entity_poly.entity_id
_entity_poly.type
_entity_poly.pdbx_seq_one_letter_code
_entity_poly.pdbx_strand_id
1 'polypeptide(L)'
;DVTGSIVAKAARADVYENWTDVSGFLIADPRIIENPIGIDVITYRELRELAYMGFNVMHEDAIFPVRQEGIPINIRNTNAPEDNGTWIVASTCQKSDYVITGIAGKKGFCCVNIEKDKMNSEVGFGRKVLQAFEENNISFEHVPSGIDTMTVFVHQDEFIHKEQQVAS
;
A
#
# COMPACT_ATOMS: atom_id res chain seq x y z
N ASP A 1 7.46 8.63 14.85
CA ASP A 1 7.58 8.80 13.39
C ASP A 1 6.96 10.11 12.91
N VAL A 2 5.65 10.34 13.14
CA VAL A 2 4.93 11.53 12.63
C VAL A 2 5.54 12.85 13.13
N THR A 3 5.85 12.94 14.43
CA THR A 3 6.48 14.14 15.03
C THR A 3 7.83 14.45 14.38
N GLY A 4 8.68 13.42 14.18
CA GLY A 4 9.98 13.59 13.53
C GLY A 4 9.85 14.10 12.10
N SER A 5 8.88 13.58 11.35
CA SER A 5 8.58 14.01 9.98
C SER A 5 8.10 15.48 9.91
N ILE A 6 7.25 15.91 10.83
CA ILE A 6 6.80 17.31 10.93
C ILE A 6 7.97 18.23 11.26
N VAL A 7 8.85 17.83 12.21
CA VAL A 7 10.05 18.60 12.56
C VAL A 7 11.01 18.68 11.37
N ALA A 8 11.27 17.57 10.68
CA ALA A 8 12.11 17.54 9.49
C ALA A 8 11.60 18.51 8.40
N LYS A 9 10.28 18.51 8.15
CA LYS A 9 9.64 19.47 7.24
C LYS A 9 9.85 20.91 7.71
N ALA A 10 9.55 21.20 8.96
CA ALA A 10 9.66 22.57 9.52
C ALA A 10 11.10 23.09 9.49
N ALA A 11 12.07 22.23 9.75
CA ALA A 11 13.48 22.54 9.70
C ALA A 11 14.06 22.59 8.26
N ARG A 12 13.29 22.18 7.25
CA ARG A 12 13.77 21.98 5.86
C ARG A 12 15.03 21.12 5.83
N ALA A 13 14.96 19.97 6.53
CA ALA A 13 16.07 19.05 6.64
C ALA A 13 16.47 18.47 5.28
N ASP A 14 17.74 18.20 5.09
CA ASP A 14 18.24 17.52 3.88
C ASP A 14 17.87 16.04 3.86
N VAL A 15 17.73 15.42 5.05
CA VAL A 15 17.38 14.02 5.25
C VAL A 15 16.57 13.88 6.54
N TYR A 16 15.62 12.97 6.54
CA TYR A 16 14.95 12.49 7.74
C TYR A 16 15.41 11.05 8.04
N GLU A 17 16.29 10.87 9.02
CA GLU A 17 16.65 9.54 9.49
C GLU A 17 15.63 9.05 10.51
N ASN A 18 15.04 7.89 10.25
CA ASN A 18 14.15 7.20 11.18
C ASN A 18 14.87 5.96 11.75
N TRP A 19 15.31 6.08 12.98
CA TRP A 19 16.03 5.03 13.70
C TRP A 19 15.03 4.11 14.40
N THR A 20 15.07 2.81 14.05
CA THR A 20 14.18 1.76 14.53
C THR A 20 14.98 0.50 14.89
N ASP A 21 14.34 -0.62 15.08
CA ASP A 21 14.94 -1.92 15.42
C ASP A 21 15.18 -2.84 14.22
N VAL A 22 14.91 -2.34 13.00
CA VAL A 22 15.13 -3.09 11.74
C VAL A 22 16.02 -2.31 10.79
N SER A 23 16.82 -3.02 9.98
CA SER A 23 17.76 -2.44 9.01
C SER A 23 17.12 -2.04 7.68
N GLY A 24 15.91 -1.48 7.73
CA GLY A 24 15.17 -1.06 6.54
C GLY A 24 14.08 -2.05 6.12
N PHE A 25 13.69 -1.97 4.85
CA PHE A 25 12.64 -2.81 4.28
C PHE A 25 13.22 -4.05 3.62
N LEU A 26 12.45 -5.13 3.64
CA LEU A 26 12.74 -6.38 2.95
C LEU A 26 11.81 -6.53 1.74
N ILE A 27 12.22 -7.22 0.69
CA ILE A 27 11.39 -7.39 -0.52
C ILE A 27 10.13 -8.23 -0.28
N ALA A 28 10.09 -8.99 0.80
CA ALA A 28 8.96 -9.84 1.19
C ALA A 28 8.90 -10.00 2.72
N ASP A 29 7.75 -10.43 3.22
CA ASP A 29 7.57 -10.70 4.66
C ASP A 29 8.45 -11.88 5.11
N PRO A 30 9.37 -11.69 6.07
CA PRO A 30 10.25 -12.75 6.58
C PRO A 30 9.50 -13.89 7.28
N ARG A 31 8.23 -13.71 7.63
CA ARG A 31 7.37 -14.76 8.18
C ARG A 31 6.86 -15.72 7.10
N ILE A 32 6.96 -15.33 5.82
CA ILE A 32 6.48 -16.10 4.67
C ILE A 32 7.66 -16.60 3.83
N ILE A 33 8.65 -15.76 3.61
CA ILE A 33 9.83 -16.05 2.79
C ILE A 33 11.06 -16.10 3.70
N GLU A 34 11.76 -17.19 3.65
CA GLU A 34 13.01 -17.37 4.41
C GLU A 34 14.13 -16.53 3.80
N ASN A 35 14.80 -15.70 4.63
CA ASN A 35 15.90 -14.82 4.25
C ASN A 35 15.61 -13.89 3.05
N PRO A 36 14.55 -13.06 3.11
CA PRO A 36 14.28 -12.12 2.05
C PRO A 36 15.37 -11.04 1.95
N ILE A 37 15.61 -10.56 0.75
CA ILE A 37 16.62 -9.54 0.46
C ILE A 37 16.16 -8.16 0.95
N GLY A 38 17.11 -7.33 1.39
CA GLY A 38 16.85 -5.93 1.73
C GLY A 38 16.59 -5.05 0.52
N ILE A 39 15.80 -4.02 0.70
CA ILE A 39 15.55 -2.98 -0.30
C ILE A 39 16.47 -1.79 0.03
N ASP A 40 17.42 -1.46 -0.84
CA ASP A 40 18.32 -0.33 -0.64
C ASP A 40 17.62 1.00 -0.87
N VAL A 41 16.86 1.11 -1.94
CA VAL A 41 16.16 2.34 -2.33
C VAL A 41 14.76 2.01 -2.83
N ILE A 42 13.78 2.78 -2.34
CA ILE A 42 12.37 2.67 -2.74
C ILE A 42 11.80 4.08 -2.94
N THR A 43 10.89 4.24 -3.88
CA THR A 43 10.18 5.51 -4.04
C THR A 43 9.01 5.62 -3.07
N TYR A 44 8.60 6.84 -2.74
CA TYR A 44 7.38 7.09 -1.94
C TYR A 44 6.15 6.41 -2.53
N ARG A 45 6.07 6.33 -3.85
CA ARG A 45 4.95 5.70 -4.55
C ARG A 45 4.94 4.20 -4.32
N GLU A 46 6.06 3.51 -4.53
CA GLU A 46 6.20 2.07 -4.32
C GLU A 46 5.97 1.70 -2.86
N LEU A 47 6.54 2.47 -1.93
CA LEU A 47 6.32 2.25 -0.51
C LEU A 47 4.84 2.33 -0.13
N ARG A 48 4.10 3.30 -0.69
CA ARG A 48 2.67 3.43 -0.42
C ARG A 48 1.87 2.22 -0.90
N GLU A 49 2.18 1.69 -2.08
CA GLU A 49 1.53 0.47 -2.59
C GLU A 49 1.82 -0.75 -1.69
N LEU A 50 3.07 -0.90 -1.23
CA LEU A 50 3.44 -1.99 -0.32
C LEU A 50 2.81 -1.81 1.07
N ALA A 51 2.83 -0.60 1.63
CA ALA A 51 2.28 -0.30 2.95
C ALA A 51 0.77 -0.56 3.01
N TYR A 52 0.03 -0.24 1.95
CA TYR A 52 -1.39 -0.53 1.83
C TYR A 52 -1.71 -2.02 1.98
N MET A 53 -0.84 -2.88 1.49
CA MET A 53 -0.96 -4.34 1.58
C MET A 53 -0.34 -4.93 2.86
N GLY A 54 -0.06 -4.12 3.88
CA GLY A 54 0.37 -4.58 5.21
C GLY A 54 1.86 -4.55 5.48
N PHE A 55 2.61 -3.81 4.68
CA PHE A 55 4.04 -3.59 4.87
C PHE A 55 4.28 -2.49 5.92
N ASN A 56 4.35 -2.88 7.20
CA ASN A 56 4.35 -1.95 8.34
C ASN A 56 5.77 -1.78 8.93
N VAL A 57 6.57 -0.86 8.41
CA VAL A 57 7.81 -0.43 9.06
C VAL A 57 7.72 1.03 9.53
N MET A 58 6.90 1.86 8.87
CA MET A 58 6.70 3.26 9.19
C MET A 58 5.22 3.62 9.05
N HIS A 59 4.72 4.44 9.98
CA HIS A 59 3.34 4.90 9.93
C HIS A 59 3.10 5.76 8.67
N GLU A 60 2.02 5.52 7.93
CA GLU A 60 1.72 6.22 6.68
C GLU A 60 1.69 7.75 6.85
N ASP A 61 1.11 8.24 7.95
CA ASP A 61 1.03 9.68 8.25
C ASP A 61 2.40 10.33 8.44
N ALA A 62 3.43 9.55 8.77
CA ALA A 62 4.78 10.07 8.92
C ALA A 62 5.47 10.36 7.57
N ILE A 63 4.98 9.78 6.49
CA ILE A 63 5.55 9.96 5.14
C ILE A 63 5.07 11.29 4.54
N PHE A 64 3.83 11.66 4.79
CA PHE A 64 3.18 12.77 4.10
C PHE A 64 3.89 14.13 4.25
N PRO A 65 4.30 14.59 5.47
CA PRO A 65 4.95 15.88 5.64
C PRO A 65 6.26 16.00 4.85
N VAL A 66 7.14 14.99 4.93
CA VAL A 66 8.45 15.03 4.26
C VAL A 66 8.35 14.80 2.75
N ARG A 67 7.40 13.99 2.31
CA ARG A 67 7.13 13.77 0.88
C ARG A 67 6.76 15.08 0.15
N GLN A 68 5.96 15.94 0.78
CA GLN A 68 5.55 17.23 0.18
C GLN A 68 6.75 18.13 -0.13
N GLU A 69 7.78 18.08 0.70
CA GLU A 69 9.01 18.87 0.54
C GLU A 69 10.10 18.12 -0.23
N GLY A 70 9.85 16.86 -0.63
CA GLY A 70 10.83 16.04 -1.32
C GLY A 70 12.00 15.59 -0.45
N ILE A 71 11.88 15.67 0.88
CA ILE A 71 12.93 15.31 1.84
C ILE A 71 13.06 13.78 1.87
N PRO A 72 14.22 13.20 1.50
CA PRO A 72 14.40 11.76 1.58
C PRO A 72 14.35 11.25 3.01
N ILE A 73 13.85 10.02 3.18
CA ILE A 73 13.86 9.32 4.46
C ILE A 73 14.89 8.19 4.39
N ASN A 74 15.66 8.00 5.45
CA ASN A 74 16.50 6.82 5.62
C ASN A 74 16.07 6.04 6.86
N ILE A 75 15.65 4.79 6.67
CA ILE A 75 15.29 3.88 7.75
C ILE A 75 16.56 3.19 8.22
N ARG A 76 16.94 3.41 9.50
CA ARG A 76 18.18 2.94 10.09
C ARG A 76 17.92 2.06 11.30
N ASN A 77 18.82 1.11 11.54
CA ASN A 77 18.75 0.20 12.68
C ASN A 77 19.60 0.71 13.85
N THR A 78 18.98 0.95 15.00
CA THR A 78 19.68 1.36 16.23
C THR A 78 20.62 0.27 16.78
N ASN A 79 20.32 -1.01 16.47
CA ASN A 79 21.12 -2.16 16.92
C ASN A 79 22.23 -2.53 15.92
N ALA A 80 22.20 -1.99 14.71
CA ALA A 80 23.20 -2.17 13.66
C ALA A 80 23.38 -0.85 12.89
N PRO A 81 24.01 0.16 13.54
CA PRO A 81 24.13 1.50 12.97
C PRO A 81 25.04 1.57 11.74
N GLU A 82 25.84 0.55 11.48
CA GLU A 82 26.68 0.40 10.30
C GLU A 82 25.88 -0.01 9.04
N ASP A 83 24.68 -0.55 9.21
CA ASP A 83 23.82 -0.92 8.09
C ASP A 83 23.32 0.35 7.38
N ASN A 84 23.33 0.33 6.04
CA ASN A 84 22.87 1.46 5.23
C ASN A 84 21.36 1.69 5.33
N GLY A 85 20.60 0.65 5.70
CA GLY A 85 19.15 0.70 5.78
C GLY A 85 18.49 0.88 4.42
N THR A 86 17.26 1.39 4.42
CA THR A 86 16.51 1.67 3.19
C THR A 86 16.32 3.17 3.01
N TRP A 87 16.60 3.67 1.81
CA TRP A 87 16.29 5.03 1.41
C TRP A 87 14.92 5.13 0.74
N ILE A 88 14.10 6.07 1.20
CA ILE A 88 12.81 6.39 0.59
C ILE A 88 12.95 7.75 -0.08
N VAL A 89 12.74 7.81 -1.38
CA VAL A 89 13.00 8.99 -2.22
C VAL A 89 11.78 9.35 -3.09
N ALA A 90 11.75 10.57 -3.59
CA ALA A 90 10.67 11.03 -4.49
C ALA A 90 10.73 10.32 -5.85
N SER A 91 11.95 10.17 -6.38
CA SER A 91 12.22 9.46 -7.63
C SER A 91 13.65 8.95 -7.61
N THR A 92 13.93 7.92 -8.37
CA THR A 92 15.28 7.40 -8.55
C THR A 92 15.54 7.06 -10.01
N CYS A 93 16.76 7.35 -10.47
CA CYS A 93 17.29 6.87 -11.75
C CYS A 93 18.13 5.58 -11.54
N GLN A 94 18.30 5.16 -10.29
CA GLN A 94 19.02 3.94 -9.96
C GLN A 94 18.21 2.75 -10.43
N LYS A 95 18.80 1.95 -11.32
CA LYS A 95 18.21 0.68 -11.72
C LYS A 95 18.42 -0.32 -10.60
N SER A 96 17.33 -0.90 -10.13
CA SER A 96 17.42 -2.08 -9.28
C SER A 96 17.96 -3.26 -10.08
N ASP A 97 18.78 -4.08 -9.46
CA ASP A 97 19.19 -5.38 -10.02
C ASP A 97 18.01 -6.36 -10.08
N TYR A 98 16.92 -6.04 -9.41
CA TYR A 98 15.71 -6.86 -9.32
C TYR A 98 14.57 -6.25 -10.12
N VAL A 99 13.80 -7.12 -10.79
CA VAL A 99 12.63 -6.72 -11.60
C VAL A 99 11.46 -6.27 -10.71
N ILE A 100 11.41 -6.75 -9.46
CA ILE A 100 10.34 -6.48 -8.50
C ILE A 100 10.94 -5.74 -7.30
N THR A 101 10.36 -4.61 -6.93
CA THR A 101 10.77 -3.84 -5.74
C THR A 101 10.39 -4.53 -4.44
N GLY A 102 9.21 -5.15 -4.40
CA GLY A 102 8.75 -5.88 -3.22
C GLY A 102 7.41 -6.58 -3.47
N ILE A 103 7.07 -7.50 -2.58
CA ILE A 103 5.81 -8.24 -2.58
C ILE A 103 5.19 -8.13 -1.20
N ALA A 104 4.00 -7.56 -1.13
CA ALA A 104 3.18 -7.52 0.08
C ALA A 104 1.87 -8.28 -0.14
N GLY A 105 1.32 -8.83 0.93
CA GLY A 105 0.05 -9.55 0.87
C GLY A 105 -0.75 -9.38 2.16
N LYS A 106 -2.04 -9.20 2.01
CA LYS A 106 -3.00 -9.06 3.13
C LYS A 106 -4.11 -10.08 2.96
N LYS A 107 -4.51 -10.70 4.06
CA LYS A 107 -5.63 -11.65 4.12
C LYS A 107 -6.91 -10.95 4.58
N GLY A 108 -8.04 -11.64 4.51
CA GLY A 108 -9.31 -11.15 5.03
C GLY A 108 -10.15 -10.42 3.99
N PHE A 109 -9.98 -10.76 2.71
CA PHE A 109 -10.82 -10.26 1.62
C PHE A 109 -11.78 -11.34 1.13
N CYS A 110 -12.92 -10.90 0.65
CA CYS A 110 -13.80 -11.66 -0.21
C CYS A 110 -14.02 -10.93 -1.53
N CYS A 111 -14.49 -11.66 -2.54
CA CYS A 111 -14.81 -11.09 -3.82
C CYS A 111 -16.29 -11.36 -4.17
N VAL A 112 -16.94 -10.34 -4.69
CA VAL A 112 -18.29 -10.43 -5.27
C VAL A 112 -18.13 -10.35 -6.76
N ASN A 113 -18.44 -11.44 -7.46
CA ASN A 113 -18.38 -11.51 -8.91
C ASN A 113 -19.78 -11.24 -9.50
N ILE A 114 -19.88 -10.24 -10.34
CA ILE A 114 -21.10 -9.84 -11.02
C ILE A 114 -20.92 -10.19 -12.49
N GLU A 115 -21.84 -10.98 -13.03
CA GLU A 115 -21.87 -11.38 -14.43
C GLU A 115 -23.14 -10.85 -15.09
N LYS A 116 -22.98 -10.20 -16.25
CA LYS A 116 -24.10 -9.66 -17.01
C LYS A 116 -23.72 -9.58 -18.48
N ASP A 117 -24.51 -10.24 -19.31
CA ASP A 117 -24.37 -10.15 -20.76
C ASP A 117 -24.43 -8.69 -21.23
N LYS A 118 -23.49 -8.30 -22.08
CA LYS A 118 -23.36 -6.94 -22.63
C LYS A 118 -23.19 -5.85 -21.55
N MET A 119 -22.57 -6.18 -20.40
CA MET A 119 -22.35 -5.27 -19.31
C MET A 119 -21.64 -3.98 -19.74
N ASN A 120 -20.62 -4.10 -20.60
CA ASN A 120 -19.85 -2.98 -21.13
C ASN A 120 -20.67 -2.00 -22.01
N SER A 121 -21.82 -2.45 -22.54
CA SER A 121 -22.70 -1.61 -23.34
C SER A 121 -23.73 -0.84 -22.52
N GLU A 122 -23.90 -1.18 -21.24
CA GLU A 122 -24.82 -0.49 -20.34
C GLU A 122 -24.15 0.69 -19.65
N VAL A 123 -24.49 1.90 -20.09
CA VAL A 123 -23.96 3.13 -19.49
C VAL A 123 -24.36 3.23 -18.02
N GLY A 124 -23.36 3.39 -17.15
CA GLY A 124 -23.56 3.55 -15.71
C GLY A 124 -23.75 2.25 -14.93
N PHE A 125 -23.60 1.06 -15.54
CA PHE A 125 -23.72 -0.20 -14.83
C PHE A 125 -22.75 -0.30 -13.64
N GLY A 126 -21.46 -0.03 -13.85
CA GLY A 126 -20.46 -0.06 -12.76
C GLY A 126 -20.81 0.91 -11.62
N ARG A 127 -21.37 2.09 -11.92
CA ARG A 127 -21.85 3.01 -10.89
C ARG A 127 -22.97 2.39 -10.05
N LYS A 128 -23.95 1.71 -10.69
CA LYS A 128 -25.05 1.05 -9.96
C LYS A 128 -24.54 -0.07 -9.07
N VAL A 129 -23.58 -0.86 -9.54
CA VAL A 129 -22.94 -1.91 -8.73
C VAL A 129 -22.26 -1.29 -7.52
N LEU A 130 -21.40 -0.28 -7.71
CA LEU A 130 -20.68 0.35 -6.61
C LEU A 130 -21.60 1.11 -5.64
N GLN A 131 -22.74 1.62 -6.14
CA GLN A 131 -23.77 2.23 -5.30
C GLN A 131 -24.35 1.25 -4.29
N ALA A 132 -24.54 -0.02 -4.65
CA ALA A 132 -25.02 -1.04 -3.71
C ALA A 132 -24.05 -1.25 -2.53
N PHE A 133 -22.75 -1.16 -2.79
CA PHE A 133 -21.73 -1.22 -1.71
C PHE A 133 -21.73 0.06 -0.86
N GLU A 134 -21.80 1.23 -1.50
CA GLU A 134 -21.86 2.52 -0.83
C GLU A 134 -23.07 2.61 0.13
N GLU A 135 -24.28 2.26 -0.34
CA GLU A 135 -25.51 2.28 0.45
C GLU A 135 -25.47 1.33 1.67
N ASN A 136 -24.64 0.29 1.58
CA ASN A 136 -24.39 -0.64 2.69
C ASN A 136 -23.14 -0.29 3.52
N ASN A 137 -22.53 0.87 3.27
CA ASN A 137 -21.31 1.32 3.96
C ASN A 137 -20.20 0.27 3.91
N ILE A 138 -19.90 -0.20 2.70
CA ILE A 138 -18.83 -1.17 2.41
C ILE A 138 -17.85 -0.49 1.47
N SER A 139 -16.58 -0.38 1.91
CA SER A 139 -15.49 0.09 1.05
C SER A 139 -14.99 -1.03 0.15
N PHE A 140 -14.53 -0.69 -1.04
CA PHE A 140 -13.89 -1.65 -1.94
C PHE A 140 -12.39 -1.38 -2.05
N GLU A 141 -11.63 -2.45 -2.25
CA GLU A 141 -10.18 -2.39 -2.38
C GLU A 141 -9.71 -2.48 -3.83
N HIS A 142 -10.40 -3.29 -4.62
CA HIS A 142 -10.04 -3.52 -6.02
C HIS A 142 -11.26 -3.91 -6.83
N VAL A 143 -11.36 -3.40 -8.07
CA VAL A 143 -12.52 -3.63 -8.93
C VAL A 143 -12.06 -3.94 -10.37
N PRO A 144 -11.55 -5.15 -10.63
CA PRO A 144 -11.29 -5.58 -12.00
C PRO A 144 -12.59 -5.79 -12.76
N SER A 145 -12.63 -5.33 -14.00
CA SER A 145 -13.79 -5.49 -14.88
C SER A 145 -13.37 -6.03 -16.24
N GLY A 146 -14.18 -6.92 -16.77
CA GLY A 146 -14.11 -7.44 -18.13
C GLY A 146 -15.24 -6.91 -19.01
N ILE A 147 -15.57 -7.62 -20.09
CA ILE A 147 -16.66 -7.26 -21.02
C ILE A 147 -18.02 -7.51 -20.36
N ASP A 148 -18.19 -8.68 -19.76
CA ASP A 148 -19.43 -9.16 -19.17
C ASP A 148 -19.30 -9.47 -17.66
N THR A 149 -18.18 -9.10 -17.06
CA THR A 149 -17.88 -9.39 -15.64
C THR A 149 -17.31 -8.18 -14.94
N MET A 150 -17.67 -8.03 -13.66
CA MET A 150 -17.09 -7.07 -12.74
C MET A 150 -16.92 -7.74 -11.39
N THR A 151 -15.73 -7.72 -10.84
CA THR A 151 -15.45 -8.30 -9.51
C THR A 151 -15.12 -7.20 -8.53
N VAL A 152 -15.80 -7.15 -7.41
CA VAL A 152 -15.54 -6.19 -6.32
C VAL A 152 -14.87 -6.92 -5.16
N PHE A 153 -13.66 -6.52 -4.82
CA PHE A 153 -12.94 -7.02 -3.64
C PHE A 153 -13.22 -6.10 -2.46
N VAL A 154 -13.65 -6.69 -1.35
CA VAL A 154 -14.02 -5.99 -0.13
C VAL A 154 -13.43 -6.70 1.09
N HIS A 155 -13.28 -5.98 2.20
CA HIS A 155 -12.93 -6.61 3.48
C HIS A 155 -14.03 -7.56 3.92
N GLN A 156 -13.65 -8.78 4.28
CA GLN A 156 -14.59 -9.82 4.73
C GLN A 156 -15.40 -9.37 5.94
N ASP A 157 -14.77 -8.67 6.88
CA ASP A 157 -15.41 -8.20 8.10
C ASP A 157 -16.50 -7.13 7.83
N GLU A 158 -16.35 -6.34 6.76
CA GLU A 158 -17.34 -5.33 6.36
C GLU A 158 -18.51 -5.95 5.59
N PHE A 159 -18.26 -7.06 4.90
CA PHE A 159 -19.22 -7.72 4.02
C PHE A 159 -20.07 -8.78 4.73
N ILE A 160 -19.48 -9.49 5.69
CA ILE A 160 -20.15 -10.55 6.43
C ILE A 160 -21.45 -10.02 7.07
N HIS A 161 -22.55 -10.75 6.88
CA HIS A 161 -23.90 -10.38 7.28
C HIS A 161 -24.61 -9.30 6.44
N LYS A 162 -23.98 -8.80 5.37
CA LYS A 162 -24.56 -7.82 4.44
C LYS A 162 -24.77 -8.38 3.03
N GLU A 163 -24.45 -9.65 2.79
CA GLU A 163 -24.45 -10.27 1.48
C GLU A 163 -25.82 -10.15 0.76
N GLN A 164 -26.90 -10.40 1.52
CA GLN A 164 -28.25 -10.32 0.99
C GLN A 164 -28.68 -8.89 0.65
N GLN A 165 -28.19 -7.90 1.40
CA GLN A 165 -28.52 -6.49 1.20
C GLN A 165 -27.81 -5.93 -0.04
N VAL A 166 -26.59 -6.37 -0.29
CA VAL A 166 -25.82 -5.97 -1.47
C VAL A 166 -26.36 -6.66 -2.74
N ALA A 167 -26.94 -7.87 -2.61
CA ALA A 167 -27.47 -8.65 -3.73
C ALA A 167 -28.94 -8.33 -4.09
N SER A 168 -29.64 -7.50 -3.31
CA SER A 168 -31.03 -7.11 -3.53
C SER A 168 -31.15 -5.83 -4.37
#